data_3b4637e0397abdc8e26e15f3983461f9
#
_entry.id   3b4637e0397abdc8e26e15f3983461f9
#
_cell.length_a   1.000
_cell.length_b   1.000
_cell.length_c   1.000
_cell.angle_alpha   90.00
_cell.angle_beta   90.00
_cell.angle_gamma   90.00
#
_symmetry.space_group_name_H-M   'P 1'
#
loop_
_entity.id
_entity.type
_entity.pdbx_description
1 polymer ?
#
loop_
_entity_poly.entity_id
_entity_poly.type
_entity_poly.pdbx_seq_one_letter_code
_entity_poly.pdbx_strand_id
1 'polypeptide(L)'
;YHNTNELGKIEAEKLEKIYNIYKLLGLAKNNINFNNLIYENLTTGSSLNSEEKIYLEEKQPLKMCINSNWLPFEKMENDNKYKGIAADYYAILEKTLSTKFELIKTTSQYEVLDFIKNDKCDFQSLIINTHNIENELKLTSTIFKVPLVVATRLDVPFINKLEDLKNQKIAISKNYVNIDFFRNKYP
;
A
#
# COMPACT_ATOMS: atom_id res chain seq x y z
N TYR A 1 -25.46 11.76 -30.58
CA TYR A 1 -25.45 12.52 -29.33
C TYR A 1 -24.83 11.60 -28.25
N HIS A 2 -23.53 11.78 -28.00
CA HIS A 2 -22.87 11.04 -26.92
C HIS A 2 -23.07 11.81 -25.60
N ASN A 3 -23.64 11.13 -24.64
CA ASN A 3 -23.77 11.66 -23.28
C ASN A 3 -22.34 11.69 -22.68
N THR A 4 -21.81 12.88 -22.44
CA THR A 4 -20.44 13.09 -21.97
C THR A 4 -20.14 12.44 -20.62
N ASN A 5 -21.17 12.04 -19.87
CA ASN A 5 -21.04 11.36 -18.58
C ASN A 5 -20.74 9.85 -18.71
N GLU A 6 -20.71 9.30 -19.90
CA GLU A 6 -20.46 7.87 -20.17
C GLU A 6 -19.17 7.62 -20.96
N LEU A 7 -18.36 8.65 -21.20
CA LEU A 7 -17.07 8.51 -21.87
C LEU A 7 -16.14 7.62 -21.04
N GLY A 8 -15.73 6.49 -21.63
CA GLY A 8 -14.85 5.51 -20.97
C GLY A 8 -15.57 4.40 -20.21
N LYS A 9 -16.90 4.39 -20.14
CA LYS A 9 -17.65 3.28 -19.54
C LYS A 9 -17.61 2.05 -20.45
N ILE A 10 -17.03 0.98 -19.93
CA ILE A 10 -17.00 -0.32 -20.61
C ILE A 10 -18.13 -1.18 -20.04
N GLU A 11 -18.98 -1.71 -20.91
CA GLU A 11 -20.09 -2.61 -20.54
C GLU A 11 -19.74 -4.05 -20.93
N ALA A 12 -19.91 -4.99 -19.99
CA ALA A 12 -19.64 -6.42 -20.20
C ALA A 12 -20.35 -6.96 -21.44
N GLU A 13 -21.60 -6.57 -21.65
CA GLU A 13 -22.41 -7.00 -22.79
C GLU A 13 -21.81 -6.59 -24.14
N LYS A 14 -21.20 -5.42 -24.22
CA LYS A 14 -20.53 -4.96 -25.45
C LYS A 14 -19.25 -5.76 -25.72
N LEU A 15 -18.49 -6.05 -24.69
CA LEU A 15 -17.30 -6.90 -24.80
C LEU A 15 -17.68 -8.34 -25.19
N GLU A 16 -18.74 -8.88 -24.62
CA GLU A 16 -19.23 -10.21 -24.95
C GLU A 16 -19.69 -10.32 -26.42
N LYS A 17 -20.38 -9.32 -26.93
CA LYS A 17 -20.77 -9.26 -28.35
C LYS A 17 -19.56 -9.28 -29.27
N ILE A 18 -18.54 -8.47 -28.98
CA ILE A 18 -17.29 -8.45 -29.74
C ILE A 18 -16.60 -9.82 -29.67
N TYR A 19 -16.47 -10.39 -28.48
CA TYR A 19 -15.85 -11.70 -28.28
C TYR A 19 -16.56 -12.80 -29.08
N ASN A 20 -17.87 -12.83 -29.05
CA ASN A 20 -18.67 -13.82 -29.79
C ASN A 20 -18.43 -13.74 -31.30
N ILE A 21 -18.22 -12.55 -31.87
CA ILE A 21 -17.83 -12.38 -33.28
C ILE A 21 -16.44 -13.02 -33.50
N TYR A 22 -15.46 -12.75 -32.64
CA TYR A 22 -14.12 -13.34 -32.76
C TYR A 22 -14.15 -14.85 -32.60
N LYS A 23 -15.02 -15.38 -31.71
CA LYS A 23 -15.21 -16.82 -31.53
C LYS A 23 -15.81 -17.48 -32.77
N LEU A 24 -16.81 -16.85 -33.40
CA LEU A 24 -17.40 -17.31 -34.68
C LEU A 24 -16.38 -17.34 -35.83
N LEU A 25 -15.45 -16.38 -35.82
CA LEU A 25 -14.35 -16.31 -36.79
C LEU A 25 -13.20 -17.27 -36.49
N GLY A 26 -13.27 -18.05 -35.41
CA GLY A 26 -12.21 -18.97 -35.00
C GLY A 26 -10.97 -18.29 -34.41
N LEU A 27 -11.02 -16.98 -34.12
CA LEU A 27 -9.92 -16.17 -33.63
C LEU A 27 -9.82 -16.19 -32.08
N ALA A 28 -10.89 -16.55 -31.38
CA ALA A 28 -10.92 -16.72 -29.94
C ALA A 28 -11.31 -18.16 -29.56
N LYS A 29 -10.51 -18.82 -28.69
CA LYS A 29 -10.69 -20.22 -28.34
C LYS A 29 -11.10 -20.46 -26.88
N ASN A 30 -10.73 -19.57 -25.96
CA ASN A 30 -10.93 -19.73 -24.53
C ASN A 30 -12.19 -19.00 -24.06
N ASN A 31 -12.88 -19.53 -23.07
CA ASN A 31 -13.97 -18.80 -22.43
C ASN A 31 -13.41 -17.71 -21.51
N ILE A 32 -13.96 -16.50 -21.62
CA ILE A 32 -13.55 -15.33 -20.83
C ILE A 32 -14.74 -14.88 -19.99
N ASN A 33 -14.48 -14.59 -18.73
CA ASN A 33 -15.44 -13.90 -17.86
C ASN A 33 -15.18 -12.39 -17.96
N PHE A 34 -16.06 -11.68 -18.65
CA PHE A 34 -15.90 -10.24 -18.93
C PHE A 34 -16.04 -9.38 -17.70
N ASN A 35 -16.75 -9.83 -16.66
CA ASN A 35 -16.85 -9.10 -15.39
C ASN A 35 -15.48 -8.95 -14.71
N ASN A 36 -14.56 -9.89 -14.93
CA ASN A 36 -13.21 -9.78 -14.41
C ASN A 36 -12.31 -8.81 -15.19
N LEU A 37 -12.75 -8.34 -16.36
CA LEU A 37 -12.03 -7.39 -17.22
C LEU A 37 -12.51 -5.96 -17.04
N ILE A 38 -13.67 -5.77 -16.43
CA ILE A 38 -14.25 -4.46 -16.21
C ILE A 38 -13.85 -4.01 -14.82
N TYR A 39 -13.16 -2.88 -14.75
CA TYR A 39 -12.96 -2.18 -13.51
C TYR A 39 -14.31 -1.60 -13.07
N GLU A 40 -15.01 -2.33 -12.22
CA GLU A 40 -16.11 -1.73 -11.49
C GLU A 40 -15.48 -0.76 -10.50
N ASN A 41 -15.81 0.51 -10.67
CA ASN A 41 -15.57 1.47 -9.61
C ASN A 41 -16.28 0.89 -8.39
N LEU A 42 -15.51 0.39 -7.45
CA LEU A 42 -16.02 0.05 -6.11
C LEU A 42 -16.49 1.37 -5.46
N THR A 43 -17.49 1.98 -6.09
CA THR A 43 -18.32 2.96 -5.42
C THR A 43 -19.10 2.14 -4.42
N THR A 44 -18.38 1.85 -3.39
CA THR A 44 -18.83 2.12 -2.31
C THR A 44 -19.93 1.78 -1.49
N GLY A 45 -20.06 1.45 -0.75
CA GLY A 45 -20.59 1.24 0.57
C GLY A 45 -19.54 0.40 1.26
N SER A 46 -18.89 0.98 2.23
CA SER A 46 -18.06 0.18 3.10
C SER A 46 -18.88 -1.06 3.47
N SER A 47 -18.34 -2.24 3.23
CA SER A 47 -18.98 -3.49 3.68
C SER A 47 -19.00 -3.59 5.21
N LEU A 48 -18.88 -2.46 5.88
CA LEU A 48 -18.93 -2.34 7.33
C LEU A 48 -20.31 -2.73 7.84
N ASN A 49 -20.32 -3.61 8.82
CA ASN A 49 -21.52 -3.94 9.57
C ASN A 49 -21.92 -2.76 10.49
N SER A 50 -23.05 -2.89 11.17
CA SER A 50 -23.59 -1.82 12.02
C SER A 50 -22.68 -1.49 13.22
N GLU A 51 -22.05 -2.50 13.82
CA GLU A 51 -21.15 -2.32 14.96
C GLU A 51 -19.87 -1.59 14.55
N GLU A 52 -19.30 -1.94 13.40
CA GLU A 52 -18.12 -1.29 12.84
C GLU A 52 -18.40 0.19 12.50
N LYS A 53 -19.58 0.51 11.99
CA LYS A 53 -19.97 1.89 11.73
C LYS A 53 -20.07 2.70 13.03
N ILE A 54 -20.76 2.17 14.04
CA ILE A 54 -20.88 2.80 15.36
C ILE A 54 -19.49 3.04 15.96
N TYR A 55 -18.61 2.01 15.92
CA TYR A 55 -17.24 2.15 16.41
C TYR A 55 -16.48 3.28 15.73
N LEU A 56 -16.58 3.38 14.38
CA LEU A 56 -15.92 4.46 13.65
C LEU A 56 -16.48 5.83 14.00
N GLU A 57 -17.80 5.94 14.18
CA GLU A 57 -18.45 7.20 14.56
C GLU A 57 -18.04 7.67 15.96
N GLU A 58 -17.96 6.75 16.92
CA GLU A 58 -17.56 7.06 18.29
C GLU A 58 -16.05 7.38 18.44
N LYS A 59 -15.21 6.75 17.61
CA LYS A 59 -13.75 6.83 17.71
C LYS A 59 -13.14 7.99 16.92
N GLN A 60 -13.92 8.73 16.14
CA GLN A 60 -13.40 9.83 15.30
C GLN A 60 -12.84 11.02 16.10
N PRO A 61 -11.75 11.63 15.62
CA PRO A 61 -10.89 11.19 14.52
C PRO A 61 -9.99 10.02 14.94
N LEU A 62 -9.78 9.07 14.00
CA LEU A 62 -8.80 8.00 14.21
C LEU A 62 -7.38 8.56 14.11
N LYS A 63 -6.55 8.28 15.10
CA LYS A 63 -5.17 8.74 15.17
C LYS A 63 -4.25 7.81 14.40
N MET A 64 -3.68 8.30 13.31
CA MET A 64 -2.80 7.55 12.44
C MET A 64 -1.35 7.99 12.61
N CYS A 65 -0.48 7.10 13.10
CA CYS A 65 0.95 7.29 13.09
C CYS A 65 1.49 7.23 11.66
N ILE A 66 2.28 8.22 11.25
CA ILE A 66 2.90 8.30 9.93
C ILE A 66 4.41 8.47 10.04
N ASN A 67 5.17 7.86 9.13
CA ASN A 67 6.59 8.17 9.01
C ASN A 67 6.76 9.50 8.29
N SER A 68 7.31 10.48 8.97
CA SER A 68 7.41 11.85 8.46
C SER A 68 8.38 12.03 7.30
N ASN A 69 9.22 11.04 6.97
CA ASN A 69 10.22 11.12 5.91
C ASN A 69 10.54 9.77 5.26
N TRP A 70 9.59 9.23 4.50
CA TRP A 70 9.73 7.96 3.79
C TRP A 70 9.19 8.01 2.35
N LEU A 71 9.70 8.92 1.54
CA LEU A 71 9.33 8.99 0.11
C LEU A 71 9.82 7.74 -0.67
N PRO A 72 9.07 7.29 -1.68
CA PRO A 72 7.83 7.85 -2.23
C PRO A 72 6.57 7.45 -1.47
N PHE A 73 6.70 6.67 -0.38
CA PHE A 73 5.56 6.09 0.32
C PHE A 73 4.79 7.13 1.12
N GLU A 74 5.47 7.85 1.99
CA GLU A 74 4.86 8.91 2.79
C GLU A 74 5.85 9.96 3.26
N LYS A 75 5.37 11.18 3.39
CA LYS A 75 6.11 12.30 3.96
C LYS A 75 5.16 13.34 4.52
N MET A 76 5.54 13.94 5.64
CA MET A 76 4.92 15.17 6.12
C MET A 76 5.83 16.35 5.82
N GLU A 77 5.36 17.30 5.04
CA GLU A 77 6.11 18.53 4.75
C GLU A 77 6.06 19.53 5.93
N ASN A 78 6.87 20.57 5.83
CA ASN A 78 6.97 21.58 6.89
C ASN A 78 5.67 22.37 7.09
N ASP A 79 4.86 22.50 6.04
CA ASP A 79 3.52 23.10 6.05
C ASP A 79 2.41 22.15 6.52
N ASN A 80 2.77 21.02 7.13
CA ASN A 80 1.88 19.94 7.55
C ASN A 80 1.12 19.26 6.42
N LYS A 81 1.59 19.36 5.18
CA LYS A 81 0.99 18.66 4.05
C LYS A 81 1.48 17.24 3.98
N TYR A 82 0.55 16.30 4.06
CA TYR A 82 0.82 14.85 3.90
C TYR A 82 0.89 14.49 2.42
N LYS A 83 1.96 13.83 2.00
CA LYS A 83 2.24 13.46 0.62
C LYS A 83 2.75 12.04 0.50
N GLY A 84 2.62 11.48 -0.71
CA GLY A 84 3.09 10.15 -1.08
C GLY A 84 1.95 9.19 -1.35
N ILE A 85 2.29 7.94 -1.71
CA ILE A 85 1.34 6.90 -2.08
C ILE A 85 0.34 6.64 -0.93
N ALA A 86 0.81 6.66 0.32
CA ALA A 86 -0.05 6.48 1.47
C ALA A 86 -1.05 7.63 1.63
N ALA A 87 -0.64 8.87 1.36
CA ALA A 87 -1.54 10.01 1.45
C ALA A 87 -2.75 9.88 0.52
N ASP A 88 -2.51 9.47 -0.73
CA ASP A 88 -3.58 9.26 -1.71
C ASP A 88 -4.47 8.07 -1.32
N TYR A 89 -3.87 6.97 -0.85
CA TYR A 89 -4.59 5.79 -0.38
C TYR A 89 -5.51 6.11 0.81
N TYR A 90 -4.98 6.78 1.83
CA TYR A 90 -5.77 7.14 3.01
C TYR A 90 -6.82 8.21 2.74
N ALA A 91 -6.60 9.11 1.77
CA ALA A 91 -7.63 10.04 1.31
C ALA A 91 -8.84 9.31 0.68
N ILE A 92 -8.59 8.19 -0.02
CA ILE A 92 -9.66 7.34 -0.54
C ILE A 92 -10.39 6.63 0.61
N LEU A 93 -9.65 6.09 1.59
CA LEU A 93 -10.25 5.43 2.76
C LEU A 93 -11.10 6.38 3.59
N GLU A 94 -10.67 7.63 3.83
CA GLU A 94 -11.47 8.64 4.53
C GLU A 94 -12.85 8.82 3.87
N LYS A 95 -12.87 8.89 2.54
CA LYS A 95 -14.13 9.02 1.77
C LYS A 95 -14.97 7.75 1.86
N THR A 96 -14.34 6.57 1.71
CA THR A 96 -15.04 5.29 1.68
C THR A 96 -15.65 4.95 3.05
N LEU A 97 -14.94 5.23 4.12
CA LEU A 97 -15.33 4.95 5.49
C LEU A 97 -16.13 6.10 6.13
N SER A 98 -16.26 7.25 5.44
CA SER A 98 -16.85 8.47 6.00
C SER A 98 -16.23 8.86 7.35
N THR A 99 -14.90 8.67 7.48
CA THR A 99 -14.14 8.96 8.69
C THR A 99 -13.04 9.98 8.44
N LYS A 100 -12.37 10.44 9.52
CA LYS A 100 -11.23 11.32 9.43
C LYS A 100 -10.03 10.73 10.18
N PHE A 101 -8.83 10.97 9.63
CA PHE A 101 -7.58 10.58 10.27
C PHE A 101 -6.85 11.80 10.81
N GLU A 102 -6.50 11.75 12.09
CA GLU A 102 -5.58 12.68 12.72
C GLU A 102 -4.16 12.14 12.54
N LEU A 103 -3.29 12.93 11.88
CA LEU A 103 -1.94 12.50 11.53
C LEU A 103 -0.96 12.79 12.64
N ILE A 104 -0.36 11.75 13.20
CA ILE A 104 0.65 11.82 14.26
C ILE A 104 2.02 11.51 13.66
N LYS A 105 2.91 12.50 13.66
CA LYS A 105 4.27 12.36 13.11
C LYS A 105 5.11 11.46 13.96
N THR A 106 5.81 10.52 13.33
CA THR A 106 6.81 9.67 13.97
C THR A 106 8.10 9.65 13.15
N THR A 107 9.20 9.33 13.79
CA THR A 107 10.54 9.34 13.20
C THR A 107 11.19 7.96 13.16
N SER A 108 10.63 7.00 13.90
CA SER A 108 11.15 5.64 13.98
C SER A 108 10.04 4.63 14.28
N GLN A 109 10.31 3.37 13.96
CA GLN A 109 9.40 2.26 14.29
C GLN A 109 9.24 2.08 15.82
N TYR A 110 10.27 2.33 16.60
CA TYR A 110 10.19 2.25 18.07
C TYR A 110 9.22 3.29 18.64
N GLU A 111 9.27 4.51 18.10
CA GLU A 111 8.35 5.58 18.50
C GLU A 111 6.90 5.23 18.16
N VAL A 112 6.66 4.63 16.99
CA VAL A 112 5.32 4.15 16.61
C VAL A 112 4.80 3.11 17.59
N LEU A 113 5.61 2.10 17.92
CA LEU A 113 5.23 1.06 18.88
C LEU A 113 4.92 1.65 20.27
N ASP A 114 5.72 2.60 20.73
CA ASP A 114 5.46 3.32 21.98
C ASP A 114 4.14 4.10 21.90
N PHE A 115 3.89 4.80 20.80
CA PHE A 115 2.69 5.59 20.63
C PHE A 115 1.42 4.74 20.54
N ILE A 116 1.48 3.58 19.91
CA ILE A 116 0.35 2.64 19.86
C ILE A 116 0.11 2.02 21.25
N LYS A 117 1.16 1.61 21.96
CA LYS A 117 1.06 1.05 23.32
C LYS A 117 0.52 2.05 24.34
N ASN A 118 0.71 3.34 24.11
CA ASN A 118 0.25 4.43 24.99
C ASN A 118 -0.98 5.19 24.43
N ASP A 119 -1.74 4.60 23.52
CA ASP A 119 -2.97 5.16 22.95
C ASP A 119 -2.79 6.55 22.29
N LYS A 120 -1.55 6.90 21.90
CA LYS A 120 -1.27 8.12 21.14
C LYS A 120 -1.60 7.96 19.65
N CYS A 121 -1.54 6.72 19.14
CA CYS A 121 -2.00 6.34 17.81
C CYS A 121 -2.91 5.12 17.91
N ASP A 122 -3.94 5.07 17.08
CA ASP A 122 -4.81 3.90 16.94
C ASP A 122 -4.20 2.89 15.96
N PHE A 123 -3.48 3.36 14.95
CA PHE A 123 -2.80 2.52 13.96
C PHE A 123 -1.66 3.24 13.26
N GLN A 124 -0.85 2.48 12.52
CA GLN A 124 0.22 2.99 11.66
C GLN A 124 -0.19 2.94 10.19
N SER A 125 0.14 3.98 9.43
CA SER A 125 -0.15 4.09 8.00
C SER A 125 0.45 2.96 7.16
N LEU A 126 1.74 2.79 7.24
CA LEU A 126 2.50 1.78 6.51
C LEU A 126 3.56 1.15 7.39
N ILE A 127 3.70 -0.16 7.27
CA ILE A 127 4.73 -0.91 7.97
C ILE A 127 5.35 -1.96 7.05
N ILE A 128 6.65 -2.15 7.18
CA ILE A 128 7.32 -3.29 6.55
C ILE A 128 7.08 -4.52 7.41
N ASN A 129 6.43 -5.54 6.84
CA ASN A 129 6.24 -6.80 7.55
C ASN A 129 7.60 -7.48 7.76
N THR A 130 7.96 -7.67 9.02
CA THR A 130 9.15 -8.39 9.47
C THR A 130 8.73 -9.43 10.51
N HIS A 131 9.49 -10.51 10.65
CA HIS A 131 9.16 -11.62 11.56
C HIS A 131 8.86 -11.20 13.00
N ASN A 132 9.37 -10.08 13.46
CA ASN A 132 9.16 -9.62 14.83
C ASN A 132 7.94 -8.72 15.01
N ILE A 133 7.44 -8.10 13.92
CA ILE A 133 6.39 -7.09 14.03
C ILE A 133 5.02 -7.69 14.33
N GLU A 134 4.76 -8.91 13.86
CA GLU A 134 3.50 -9.63 14.08
C GLU A 134 3.28 -9.98 15.57
N ASN A 135 4.34 -10.00 16.38
CA ASN A 135 4.24 -10.17 17.82
C ASN A 135 3.82 -8.90 18.55
N GLU A 136 3.98 -7.74 17.91
CA GLU A 136 3.74 -6.43 18.51
C GLU A 136 2.45 -5.77 17.98
N LEU A 137 2.12 -6.00 16.71
CA LEU A 137 0.99 -5.37 16.02
C LEU A 137 0.18 -6.39 15.22
N LYS A 138 -1.13 -6.16 15.14
CA LYS A 138 -1.97 -6.85 14.16
C LYS A 138 -1.78 -6.20 12.80
N LEU A 139 -1.49 -7.01 11.79
CA LEU A 139 -1.32 -6.55 10.42
C LEU A 139 -2.61 -6.75 9.61
N THR A 140 -2.89 -5.81 8.72
CA THR A 140 -3.90 -5.96 7.67
C THR A 140 -3.34 -6.79 6.51
N SER A 141 -4.15 -7.01 5.48
CA SER A 141 -3.64 -7.56 4.20
C SER A 141 -2.56 -6.65 3.63
N THR A 142 -1.62 -7.24 2.90
CA THR A 142 -0.55 -6.49 2.23
C THR A 142 -1.13 -5.52 1.21
N ILE A 143 -0.86 -4.23 1.37
CA ILE A 143 -1.31 -3.18 0.44
C ILE A 143 -0.52 -3.26 -0.87
N PHE A 144 0.81 -3.38 -0.79
CA PHE A 144 1.70 -3.54 -1.96
C PHE A 144 3.01 -4.21 -1.56
N LYS A 145 3.72 -4.75 -2.56
CA LYS A 145 5.03 -5.37 -2.39
C LYS A 145 6.09 -4.54 -3.07
N VAL A 146 7.20 -4.30 -2.38
CA VAL A 146 8.34 -3.52 -2.89
C VAL A 146 9.57 -4.40 -2.90
N PRO A 147 10.26 -4.53 -4.04
CA PRO A 147 11.52 -5.28 -4.07
C PRO A 147 12.61 -4.51 -3.32
N LEU A 148 13.40 -5.23 -2.55
CA LEU A 148 14.65 -4.70 -2.02
C LEU A 148 15.73 -4.89 -3.08
N VAL A 149 16.45 -3.82 -3.39
CA VAL A 149 17.50 -3.82 -4.40
C VAL A 149 18.82 -3.30 -3.84
N VAL A 150 19.93 -3.73 -4.44
CA VAL A 150 21.25 -3.18 -4.17
C VAL A 150 21.53 -2.10 -5.20
N ALA A 151 21.82 -0.88 -4.75
CA ALA A 151 22.27 0.21 -5.59
C ALA A 151 23.79 0.26 -5.60
N THR A 152 24.39 0.30 -6.80
CA THR A 152 25.83 0.38 -7.01
C THR A 152 26.18 1.60 -7.87
N ARG A 153 27.47 1.96 -7.91
CA ARG A 153 27.97 2.89 -8.92
C ARG A 153 27.92 2.22 -10.29
N LEU A 154 27.91 3.03 -11.33
CA LEU A 154 27.83 2.55 -12.73
C LEU A 154 29.04 1.72 -13.18
N ASP A 155 30.20 1.90 -12.52
CA ASP A 155 31.45 1.19 -12.80
C ASP A 155 31.52 -0.20 -12.13
N VAL A 156 30.55 -0.54 -11.29
CA VAL A 156 30.48 -1.84 -10.60
C VAL A 156 29.79 -2.87 -11.50
N PRO A 157 30.37 -4.06 -11.70
CA PRO A 157 29.72 -5.14 -12.44
C PRO A 157 28.36 -5.52 -11.85
N PHE A 158 27.48 -6.06 -12.69
CA PHE A 158 26.16 -6.51 -12.26
C PHE A 158 26.26 -7.58 -11.16
N ILE A 159 25.50 -7.39 -10.08
CA ILE A 159 25.45 -8.28 -8.92
C ILE A 159 24.26 -9.20 -9.08
N ASN A 160 24.47 -10.50 -9.24
CA ASN A 160 23.40 -11.47 -9.41
C ASN A 160 22.77 -11.89 -8.08
N LYS A 161 23.55 -11.94 -7.00
CA LYS A 161 23.12 -12.40 -5.68
C LYS A 161 23.94 -11.71 -4.58
N LEU A 162 23.39 -11.67 -3.38
CA LEU A 162 24.04 -11.00 -2.23
C LEU A 162 25.37 -11.65 -1.83
N GLU A 163 25.52 -12.96 -2.08
CA GLU A 163 26.76 -13.69 -1.82
C GLU A 163 27.95 -13.17 -2.65
N ASP A 164 27.68 -12.54 -3.80
CA ASP A 164 28.72 -11.93 -4.64
C ASP A 164 29.32 -10.68 -4.00
N LEU A 165 28.67 -10.15 -2.93
CA LEU A 165 29.12 -9.00 -2.16
C LEU A 165 30.03 -9.35 -0.99
N LYS A 166 30.42 -10.61 -0.83
CA LYS A 166 31.39 -11.01 0.19
C LYS A 166 32.65 -10.13 0.10
N ASN A 167 33.08 -9.60 1.23
CA ASN A 167 34.22 -8.69 1.34
C ASN A 167 33.96 -7.25 0.78
N GLN A 168 32.75 -6.91 0.40
CA GLN A 168 32.38 -5.54 0.03
C GLN A 168 31.75 -4.79 1.21
N LYS A 169 31.96 -3.47 1.25
CA LYS A 169 31.29 -2.63 2.24
C LYS A 169 29.91 -2.22 1.72
N ILE A 170 28.85 -2.63 2.44
CA ILE A 170 27.48 -2.29 2.12
C ILE A 170 27.02 -1.19 3.07
N ALA A 171 26.51 -0.08 2.50
CA ALA A 171 25.88 0.97 3.28
C ALA A 171 24.38 0.65 3.47
N ILE A 172 23.90 0.66 4.70
CA ILE A 172 22.51 0.48 5.07
C ILE A 172 22.10 1.64 5.97
N SER A 173 20.87 2.13 5.83
CA SER A 173 20.35 3.16 6.73
C SER A 173 20.41 2.69 8.19
N LYS A 174 20.88 3.54 9.10
CA LYS A 174 21.01 3.22 10.53
C LYS A 174 19.71 2.73 11.15
N ASN A 175 18.56 3.23 10.68
CA ASN A 175 17.24 2.90 11.21
C ASN A 175 16.49 1.89 10.31
N TYR A 176 17.21 1.16 9.46
CA TYR A 176 16.58 0.16 8.61
C TYR A 176 16.08 -1.03 9.44
N VAL A 177 14.79 -1.30 9.36
CA VAL A 177 14.08 -2.27 10.20
C VAL A 177 14.69 -3.69 10.14
N ASN A 178 15.26 -4.07 9.00
CA ASN A 178 15.83 -5.39 8.79
C ASN A 178 17.37 -5.44 8.96
N ILE A 179 17.98 -4.43 9.59
CA ILE A 179 19.45 -4.37 9.70
C ILE A 179 20.02 -5.61 10.40
N ASP A 180 19.35 -6.10 11.43
CA ASP A 180 19.82 -7.26 12.20
C ASP A 180 19.68 -8.57 11.38
N PHE A 181 18.67 -8.69 10.56
CA PHE A 181 18.56 -9.80 9.59
C PHE A 181 19.78 -9.83 8.66
N PHE A 182 20.18 -8.68 8.12
CA PHE A 182 21.36 -8.62 7.27
C PHE A 182 22.63 -8.94 8.00
N ARG A 183 22.83 -8.41 9.22
CA ARG A 183 24.01 -8.70 10.05
C ARG A 183 24.13 -10.17 10.42
N ASN A 184 23.00 -10.83 10.71
CA ASN A 184 22.99 -12.24 11.09
C ASN A 184 23.19 -13.17 9.89
N LYS A 185 22.62 -12.81 8.74
CA LYS A 185 22.68 -13.65 7.56
C LYS A 185 23.95 -13.44 6.70
N TYR A 186 24.49 -12.23 6.74
CA TYR A 186 25.66 -11.80 5.97
C TYR A 186 26.64 -11.06 6.91
N PRO A 187 27.31 -11.78 7.85
CA PRO A 187 28.23 -11.21 8.82
C PRO A 187 29.48 -10.60 8.18
#